data_58ef967b9f5222f0d2efca7c6112c83c
#
_entry.id   58ef967b9f5222f0d2efca7c6112c83c
#
_cell.length_a   1.000
_cell.length_b   1.000
_cell.length_c   1.000
_cell.angle_alpha   90.00
_cell.angle_beta   90.00
_cell.angle_gamma   90.00
#
_symmetry.space_group_name_H-M   'P 1'
#
loop_
_entity.id
_entity.type
_entity.pdbx_description
1 polymer ?
#
loop_
_entity_poly.entity_id
_entity_poly.type
_entity_poly.pdbx_seq_one_letter_code
_entity_poly.pdbx_strand_id
1 'polypeptide(L)'
;MTYCLAIKLDEGIVFCSDSRTNAGADRVSTYSKMQRFAVPGDRSLILLTAGNLATSQAVVTQIQRDLQENATFNITEAKYVSDIADYVGQINVAEQEKHRRPEGPDAEAFNASASFILGGQVKGQPSELYLIYPEGNYITASEQHPYLQIGETKYGKPILDRIIQPNTLPEIAMRCGLLSIDSTMRSNATVGPPLECLFYRNDSLDGFEHYCKLEESHPYLTRIRQT
;
A
#
# COMPACT_ATOMS: atom_id res chain seq x y z
N MET A 1 -5.56 -13.19 2.36
CA MET A 1 -4.58 -12.24 2.96
C MET A 1 -3.94 -11.42 1.86
N THR A 2 -3.13 -10.45 2.19
CA THR A 2 -2.48 -9.48 1.28
C THR A 2 -1.04 -9.35 1.72
N TYR A 3 -0.15 -8.97 0.83
CA TYR A 3 1.15 -8.45 1.23
C TYR A 3 1.52 -7.23 0.39
N CYS A 4 1.59 -6.09 1.05
CA CYS A 4 2.06 -4.84 0.46
C CYS A 4 3.20 -4.26 1.29
N LEU A 5 4.12 -3.57 0.62
CA LEU A 5 5.24 -2.90 1.26
C LEU A 5 5.61 -1.61 0.54
N ALA A 6 6.20 -0.68 1.27
CA ALA A 6 6.85 0.49 0.69
C ALA A 6 8.19 0.75 1.38
N ILE A 7 9.17 1.22 0.61
CA ILE A 7 10.56 1.42 1.02
C ILE A 7 10.92 2.88 0.77
N LYS A 8 11.30 3.58 1.84
CA LYS A 8 11.77 4.97 1.77
C LYS A 8 13.27 4.99 1.52
N LEU A 9 13.67 5.60 0.41
CA LEU A 9 15.06 5.76 -0.01
C LEU A 9 15.44 7.24 -0.06
N ASP A 10 16.73 7.53 -0.10
CA ASP A 10 17.24 8.88 -0.31
C ASP A 10 16.75 9.46 -1.66
N GLU A 11 16.63 8.62 -2.70
CA GLU A 11 16.19 9.02 -4.03
C GLU A 11 14.67 9.06 -4.22
N GLY A 12 13.88 8.46 -3.32
CA GLY A 12 12.42 8.36 -3.47
C GLY A 12 11.79 7.23 -2.67
N ILE A 13 10.65 6.71 -3.18
CA ILE A 13 9.90 5.66 -2.51
C ILE A 13 9.59 4.54 -3.49
N VAL A 14 9.91 3.31 -3.12
CA VAL A 14 9.48 2.11 -3.84
C VAL A 14 8.23 1.55 -3.20
N PHE A 15 7.23 1.18 -4.01
CA PHE A 15 6.00 0.51 -3.59
C PHE A 15 5.87 -0.83 -4.28
N CYS A 16 5.50 -1.88 -3.55
CA CYS A 16 5.20 -3.19 -4.12
C CYS A 16 3.95 -3.77 -3.48
N SER A 17 3.11 -4.43 -4.29
CA SER A 17 1.91 -5.11 -3.82
C SER A 17 1.63 -6.39 -4.60
N ASP A 18 0.98 -7.32 -3.95
CA ASP A 18 0.26 -8.39 -4.62
C ASP A 18 -1.15 -7.92 -5.01
N SER A 19 -1.85 -8.68 -5.86
CA SER A 19 -3.22 -8.34 -6.28
C SER A 19 -4.22 -9.46 -6.03
N ARG A 20 -3.78 -10.61 -5.49
CA ARG A 20 -4.69 -11.72 -5.22
C ARG A 20 -5.65 -11.39 -4.09
N THR A 21 -6.92 -11.73 -4.30
CA THR A 21 -7.98 -11.57 -3.30
C THR A 21 -8.74 -12.88 -3.16
N ASN A 22 -8.98 -13.31 -1.92
CA ASN A 22 -9.66 -14.55 -1.61
C ASN A 22 -10.87 -14.26 -0.71
N ALA A 23 -12.03 -14.71 -1.14
CA ALA A 23 -13.27 -14.71 -0.36
C ALA A 23 -13.71 -16.13 -0.03
N GLY A 24 -12.77 -16.94 0.49
CA GLY A 24 -12.92 -18.39 0.69
C GLY A 24 -12.03 -19.20 -0.26
N ALA A 25 -11.98 -20.52 -0.07
CA ALA A 25 -11.06 -21.41 -0.80
C ALA A 25 -11.27 -21.40 -2.32
N ASP A 26 -12.52 -21.24 -2.77
CA ASP A 26 -12.93 -21.36 -4.17
C ASP A 26 -13.23 -20.01 -4.85
N ARG A 27 -13.01 -18.89 -4.17
CA ARG A 27 -13.33 -17.56 -4.68
C ARG A 27 -12.07 -16.69 -4.74
N VAL A 28 -11.22 -17.00 -5.72
CA VAL A 28 -10.02 -16.23 -6.01
C VAL A 28 -10.36 -15.18 -7.08
N SER A 29 -10.03 -13.93 -6.82
CA SER A 29 -10.13 -12.83 -7.78
C SER A 29 -8.89 -11.93 -7.67
N THR A 30 -8.79 -10.97 -8.55
CA THR A 30 -7.67 -10.01 -8.55
C THR A 30 -8.19 -8.59 -8.45
N TYR A 31 -7.63 -7.84 -7.50
CA TYR A 31 -7.87 -6.40 -7.35
C TYR A 31 -6.54 -5.70 -7.12
N SER A 32 -6.31 -4.60 -7.82
CA SER A 32 -5.17 -3.74 -7.52
C SER A 32 -5.29 -3.22 -6.09
N LYS A 33 -4.24 -3.42 -5.32
CA LYS A 33 -4.12 -2.92 -3.95
C LYS A 33 -3.30 -1.63 -3.91
N MET A 34 -2.89 -1.13 -5.09
CA MET A 34 -2.12 0.09 -5.28
C MET A 34 -2.97 1.14 -5.97
N GLN A 35 -3.47 2.10 -5.21
CA GLN A 35 -4.18 3.26 -5.73
C GLN A 35 -3.20 4.41 -5.94
N ARG A 36 -3.38 5.16 -7.02
CA ARG A 36 -2.46 6.22 -7.43
C ARG A 36 -3.24 7.48 -7.70
N PHE A 37 -2.82 8.56 -7.05
CA PHE A 37 -3.44 9.88 -7.20
C PHE A 37 -2.36 10.89 -7.55
N ALA A 38 -2.52 11.60 -8.65
CA ALA A 38 -1.59 12.63 -9.05
C ALA A 38 -2.29 13.88 -9.56
N VAL A 39 -1.72 15.02 -9.20
CA VAL A 39 -1.97 16.31 -9.85
C VAL A 39 -0.62 16.73 -10.42
N PRO A 40 -0.43 16.68 -11.75
CA PRO A 40 0.86 16.94 -12.37
C PRO A 40 1.47 18.26 -11.93
N GLY A 41 2.74 18.24 -11.52
CA GLY A 41 3.47 19.40 -11.04
C GLY A 41 3.08 19.90 -9.65
N ASP A 42 2.15 19.21 -8.94
CA ASP A 42 1.70 19.60 -7.60
C ASP A 42 1.86 18.45 -6.60
N ARG A 43 1.37 17.25 -6.88
CA ARG A 43 1.49 16.09 -5.97
C ARG A 43 1.42 14.76 -6.67
N SER A 44 2.07 13.78 -6.07
CA SER A 44 1.96 12.36 -6.43
C SER A 44 1.83 11.54 -5.15
N LEU A 45 0.76 10.74 -5.06
CA LEU A 45 0.40 9.99 -3.87
C LEU A 45 0.09 8.55 -4.27
N ILE A 46 0.59 7.61 -3.51
CA ILE A 46 0.35 6.18 -3.67
C ILE A 46 -0.22 5.64 -2.37
N LEU A 47 -1.34 4.92 -2.46
CA LEU A 47 -2.02 4.30 -1.34
C LEU A 47 -2.08 2.78 -1.54
N LEU A 48 -1.40 2.02 -0.69
CA LEU A 48 -1.49 0.56 -0.63
C LEU A 48 -2.53 0.16 0.40
N THR A 49 -3.26 -0.93 0.14
CA THR A 49 -4.38 -1.37 0.98
C THR A 49 -4.24 -2.82 1.41
N ALA A 50 -4.58 -3.15 2.65
CA ALA A 50 -4.68 -4.51 3.16
C ALA A 50 -5.82 -4.65 4.18
N GLY A 51 -6.29 -5.88 4.38
CA GLY A 51 -7.36 -6.19 5.32
C GLY A 51 -8.69 -6.43 4.62
N ASN A 52 -9.78 -5.92 5.17
CA ASN A 52 -11.11 -6.10 4.59
C ASN A 52 -11.24 -5.34 3.26
N LEU A 53 -11.56 -6.08 2.17
CA LEU A 53 -11.64 -5.49 0.84
C LEU A 53 -12.79 -4.48 0.73
N ALA A 54 -13.95 -4.77 1.32
CA ALA A 54 -15.10 -3.87 1.24
C ALA A 54 -14.79 -2.53 1.94
N THR A 55 -14.16 -2.58 3.12
CA THR A 55 -13.73 -1.38 3.84
C THR A 55 -12.69 -0.59 3.03
N SER A 56 -11.65 -1.25 2.49
CA SER A 56 -10.62 -0.55 1.73
C SER A 56 -11.17 0.05 0.42
N GLN A 57 -12.10 -0.63 -0.26
CA GLN A 57 -12.78 -0.09 -1.43
C GLN A 57 -13.67 1.11 -1.07
N ALA A 58 -14.39 1.05 0.07
CA ALA A 58 -15.22 2.16 0.53
C ALA A 58 -14.36 3.42 0.83
N VAL A 59 -13.20 3.24 1.47
CA VAL A 59 -12.23 4.33 1.71
C VAL A 59 -11.77 4.96 0.40
N VAL A 60 -11.34 4.14 -0.57
CA VAL A 60 -10.90 4.64 -1.89
C VAL A 60 -12.03 5.34 -2.62
N THR A 61 -13.24 4.79 -2.57
CA THR A 61 -14.44 5.39 -3.20
C THR A 61 -14.77 6.74 -2.57
N GLN A 62 -14.66 6.87 -1.23
CA GLN A 62 -14.89 8.15 -0.57
C GLN A 62 -13.85 9.20 -0.98
N ILE A 63 -12.56 8.85 -1.04
CA ILE A 63 -11.49 9.74 -1.53
C ILE A 63 -11.81 10.22 -2.97
N GLN A 64 -12.21 9.31 -3.86
CA GLN A 64 -12.55 9.64 -5.23
C GLN A 64 -13.79 10.54 -5.34
N ARG A 65 -14.79 10.32 -4.50
CA ARG A 65 -15.99 11.14 -4.42
C ARG A 65 -15.66 12.55 -3.96
N ASP A 66 -14.90 12.69 -2.89
CA ASP A 66 -14.51 13.99 -2.35
C ASP A 66 -13.68 14.81 -3.34
N LEU A 67 -12.87 14.13 -4.17
CA LEU A 67 -12.19 14.76 -5.30
C LEU A 67 -13.14 15.25 -6.39
N GLN A 68 -14.13 14.43 -6.78
CA GLN A 68 -15.08 14.76 -7.82
C GLN A 68 -16.05 15.89 -7.43
N GLU A 69 -16.46 15.89 -6.16
CA GLU A 69 -17.40 16.86 -5.59
C GLU A 69 -16.71 18.14 -5.09
N ASN A 70 -15.37 18.23 -5.19
CA ASN A 70 -14.58 19.31 -4.61
C ASN A 70 -14.95 19.57 -3.13
N ALA A 71 -14.99 18.50 -2.34
CA ALA A 71 -15.28 18.60 -0.91
C ALA A 71 -14.35 19.61 -0.22
N THR A 72 -14.81 20.22 0.87
CA THR A 72 -14.07 21.26 1.63
C THR A 72 -12.65 20.81 2.01
N PHE A 73 -12.48 19.52 2.29
CA PHE A 73 -11.18 18.88 2.39
C PHE A 73 -11.15 17.66 1.48
N ASN A 74 -10.13 17.55 0.70
CA ASN A 74 -9.79 16.40 -0.12
C ASN A 74 -8.27 16.35 -0.29
N ILE A 75 -7.75 15.30 -0.92
CA ILE A 75 -6.30 15.10 -1.04
C ILE A 75 -5.58 16.19 -1.84
N THR A 76 -6.28 17.05 -2.60
CA THR A 76 -5.67 18.18 -3.34
C THR A 76 -5.55 19.43 -2.49
N GLU A 77 -6.33 19.57 -1.41
CA GLU A 77 -6.30 20.71 -0.49
C GLU A 77 -5.26 20.53 0.64
N ALA A 78 -4.78 19.31 0.84
CA ALA A 78 -3.80 19.00 1.88
C ALA A 78 -2.46 19.69 1.61
N LYS A 79 -1.86 20.25 2.66
CA LYS A 79 -0.53 20.89 2.58
C LYS A 79 0.61 19.92 2.81
N TYR A 80 0.35 18.84 3.55
CA TYR A 80 1.32 17.81 3.92
C TYR A 80 0.76 16.42 3.62
N VAL A 81 1.62 15.45 3.38
CA VAL A 81 1.21 14.05 3.23
C VAL A 81 0.61 13.52 4.55
N SER A 82 1.05 14.03 5.70
CA SER A 82 0.47 13.71 7.02
C SER A 82 -1.01 14.11 7.14
N ASP A 83 -1.41 15.26 6.57
CA ASP A 83 -2.83 15.68 6.58
C ASP A 83 -3.69 14.65 5.81
N ILE A 84 -3.12 14.08 4.75
CA ILE A 84 -3.79 13.03 3.96
C ILE A 84 -3.83 11.72 4.75
N ALA A 85 -2.79 11.40 5.54
CA ALA A 85 -2.80 10.23 6.40
C ALA A 85 -3.89 10.32 7.47
N ASP A 86 -4.05 11.47 8.10
CA ASP A 86 -5.15 11.75 9.05
C ASP A 86 -6.52 11.59 8.38
N TYR A 87 -6.69 12.17 7.19
CA TYR A 87 -7.93 12.09 6.42
C TYR A 87 -8.28 10.65 6.04
N VAL A 88 -7.34 9.87 5.52
CA VAL A 88 -7.55 8.45 5.21
C VAL A 88 -7.88 7.66 6.48
N GLY A 89 -7.21 7.94 7.59
CA GLY A 89 -7.45 7.34 8.89
C GLY A 89 -8.89 7.59 9.39
N GLN A 90 -9.36 8.83 9.28
CA GLN A 90 -10.72 9.21 9.67
C GLN A 90 -11.78 8.49 8.83
N ILE A 91 -11.60 8.43 7.50
CA ILE A 91 -12.52 7.69 6.63
C ILE A 91 -12.50 6.20 6.98
N ASN A 92 -11.31 5.62 7.21
CA ASN A 92 -11.17 4.21 7.56
C ASN A 92 -11.95 3.85 8.83
N VAL A 93 -11.83 4.65 9.89
CA VAL A 93 -12.59 4.47 11.13
C VAL A 93 -14.09 4.58 10.87
N ALA A 94 -14.53 5.61 10.13
CA ALA A 94 -15.95 5.81 9.82
C ALA A 94 -16.54 4.64 9.02
N GLU A 95 -15.79 4.09 8.05
CA GLU A 95 -16.26 2.95 7.25
C GLU A 95 -16.33 1.66 8.09
N GLN A 96 -15.40 1.43 9.01
CA GLN A 96 -15.46 0.30 9.93
C GLN A 96 -16.65 0.38 10.88
N GLU A 97 -16.94 1.57 11.45
CA GLU A 97 -18.07 1.79 12.35
C GLU A 97 -19.44 1.51 11.70
N LYS A 98 -19.60 1.77 10.40
CA LYS A 98 -20.84 1.44 9.66
C LYS A 98 -21.19 -0.06 9.72
N HIS A 99 -20.19 -0.91 9.88
CA HIS A 99 -20.35 -2.36 9.87
C HIS A 99 -20.11 -3.01 11.22
N ARG A 100 -19.94 -2.20 12.27
CA ARG A 100 -19.81 -2.69 13.64
C ARG A 100 -21.10 -3.37 14.08
N ARG A 101 -21.01 -4.67 14.34
CA ARG A 101 -22.13 -5.42 14.90
C ARG A 101 -22.16 -5.27 16.42
N PRO A 102 -23.36 -5.28 17.04
CA PRO A 102 -23.45 -5.35 18.50
C PRO A 102 -22.74 -6.60 19.02
N GLU A 103 -21.97 -6.46 20.08
CA GLU A 103 -21.34 -7.60 20.75
C GLU A 103 -22.43 -8.49 21.36
N GLY A 104 -22.38 -9.79 21.04
CA GLY A 104 -23.30 -10.80 21.56
C GLY A 104 -22.67 -12.19 21.47
N PRO A 105 -23.13 -13.16 22.28
CA PRO A 105 -22.53 -14.52 22.33
C PRO A 105 -22.59 -15.28 21.02
N ASP A 106 -23.46 -14.90 20.07
CA ASP A 106 -23.62 -15.51 18.75
C ASP A 106 -23.11 -14.63 17.60
N ALA A 107 -22.41 -13.53 17.89
CA ALA A 107 -21.86 -12.68 16.87
C ALA A 107 -20.61 -13.36 16.27
N GLU A 108 -20.72 -13.98 15.08
CA GLU A 108 -19.54 -14.25 14.26
C GLU A 108 -18.76 -12.96 14.11
N ALA A 109 -17.49 -12.98 14.51
CA ALA A 109 -16.62 -11.81 14.51
C ALA A 109 -16.36 -11.35 13.08
N PHE A 110 -17.23 -10.47 12.55
CA PHE A 110 -16.98 -9.80 11.29
C PHE A 110 -15.84 -8.79 11.49
N ASN A 111 -14.70 -9.05 10.85
CA ASN A 111 -13.56 -8.14 10.91
C ASN A 111 -13.61 -7.17 9.73
N ALA A 112 -13.99 -5.91 10.02
CA ALA A 112 -14.00 -4.81 9.05
C ALA A 112 -12.65 -4.08 8.94
N SER A 113 -11.62 -4.50 9.69
CA SER A 113 -10.38 -3.76 9.78
C SER A 113 -9.63 -3.69 8.45
N ALA A 114 -9.11 -2.52 8.13
CA ALA A 114 -8.23 -2.28 7.01
C ALA A 114 -7.04 -1.41 7.46
N SER A 115 -5.88 -1.67 6.87
CA SER A 115 -4.66 -0.90 7.06
C SER A 115 -4.18 -0.37 5.72
N PHE A 116 -3.48 0.76 5.74
CA PHE A 116 -2.99 1.39 4.52
C PHE A 116 -1.52 1.78 4.67
N ILE A 117 -0.81 1.82 3.55
CA ILE A 117 0.45 2.55 3.45
C ILE A 117 0.21 3.70 2.48
N LEU A 118 0.40 4.92 2.96
CA LEU A 118 0.36 6.14 2.16
C LEU A 118 1.77 6.66 1.98
N GLY A 119 2.16 6.93 0.74
CA GLY A 119 3.42 7.60 0.47
C GLY A 119 3.33 8.48 -0.75
N GLY A 120 4.28 9.38 -0.86
CA GLY A 120 4.36 10.32 -1.96
C GLY A 120 4.85 11.68 -1.55
N GLN A 121 4.48 12.71 -2.31
CA GLN A 121 4.98 14.05 -2.13
C GLN A 121 3.95 15.10 -2.52
N VAL A 122 3.92 16.18 -1.77
CA VAL A 122 3.27 17.44 -2.10
C VAL A 122 4.35 18.45 -2.50
N LYS A 123 4.11 19.28 -3.51
CA LYS A 123 5.06 20.26 -4.00
C LYS A 123 5.65 21.14 -2.89
N GLY A 124 6.96 21.26 -2.87
CA GLY A 124 7.70 22.04 -1.87
C GLY A 124 7.84 21.36 -0.50
N GLN A 125 7.33 20.13 -0.34
CA GLN A 125 7.50 19.31 0.84
C GLN A 125 8.41 18.12 0.53
N PRO A 126 9.07 17.49 1.51
CA PRO A 126 9.76 16.22 1.31
C PRO A 126 8.78 15.11 0.95
N SER A 127 9.26 14.07 0.26
CA SER A 127 8.48 12.85 0.12
C SER A 127 8.38 12.13 1.47
N GLU A 128 7.18 11.63 1.81
CA GLU A 128 6.89 11.02 3.10
C GLU A 128 6.22 9.67 2.92
N LEU A 129 6.31 8.82 3.96
CA LEU A 129 5.79 7.47 3.97
C LEU A 129 5.15 7.16 5.32
N TYR A 130 3.87 6.77 5.32
CA TYR A 130 3.07 6.50 6.51
C TYR A 130 2.39 5.14 6.45
N LEU A 131 2.36 4.44 7.57
CA LEU A 131 1.49 3.28 7.84
C LEU A 131 0.30 3.75 8.67
N ILE A 132 -0.90 3.62 8.12
CA ILE A 132 -2.17 3.97 8.75
C ILE A 132 -2.80 2.70 9.30
N TYR A 133 -3.01 2.65 10.62
CA TYR A 133 -3.61 1.55 11.33
C TYR A 133 -5.14 1.51 11.21
N PRO A 134 -5.78 0.37 11.53
CA PRO A 134 -7.25 0.30 11.56
C PRO A 134 -7.88 1.33 12.49
N GLU A 135 -7.20 1.71 13.55
CA GLU A 135 -7.63 2.71 14.55
C GLU A 135 -7.58 4.16 14.03
N GLY A 136 -7.06 4.35 12.79
CA GLY A 136 -6.96 5.65 12.13
C GLY A 136 -5.70 6.45 12.44
N ASN A 137 -4.92 6.04 13.43
CA ASN A 137 -3.61 6.62 13.71
C ASN A 137 -2.55 6.10 12.74
N TYR A 138 -1.39 6.74 12.68
CA TYR A 138 -0.33 6.35 11.76
C TYR A 138 1.07 6.48 12.38
N ILE A 139 2.02 5.79 11.77
CA ILE A 139 3.46 5.91 12.03
C ILE A 139 4.20 6.16 10.72
N THR A 140 5.44 6.66 10.82
CA THR A 140 6.35 6.80 9.70
C THR A 140 7.47 5.76 9.73
N ALA A 141 8.15 5.55 8.60
CA ALA A 141 9.38 4.76 8.55
C ALA A 141 10.52 5.51 9.26
N SER A 142 11.49 4.77 9.80
CA SER A 142 12.69 5.33 10.41
C SER A 142 13.93 5.10 9.53
N GLU A 143 15.00 5.83 9.77
CA GLU A 143 16.28 5.59 9.07
C GLU A 143 16.82 4.17 9.27
N GLN A 144 16.58 3.58 10.45
CA GLN A 144 17.03 2.21 10.77
C GLN A 144 16.13 1.14 10.15
N HIS A 145 14.86 1.46 9.90
CA HIS A 145 13.88 0.60 9.24
C HIS A 145 13.15 1.42 8.17
N PRO A 146 13.82 1.66 7.02
CA PRO A 146 13.31 2.57 6.00
C PRO A 146 12.24 1.91 5.12
N TYR A 147 11.40 1.04 5.70
CA TYR A 147 10.30 0.41 4.99
C TYR A 147 9.11 0.15 5.92
N LEU A 148 7.93 0.07 5.32
CA LEU A 148 6.67 -0.27 5.99
C LEU A 148 6.02 -1.45 5.25
N GLN A 149 5.29 -2.29 6.00
CA GLN A 149 4.63 -3.48 5.48
C GLN A 149 3.23 -3.59 6.05
N ILE A 150 2.28 -4.09 5.25
CA ILE A 150 0.92 -4.44 5.70
C ILE A 150 0.52 -5.82 5.16
N GLY A 151 -0.36 -6.50 5.89
CA GLY A 151 -0.82 -7.84 5.56
C GLY A 151 0.11 -8.93 6.12
N GLU A 152 0.55 -9.87 5.29
CA GLU A 152 1.42 -10.99 5.69
C GLU A 152 2.89 -10.58 5.66
N THR A 153 3.38 -10.03 6.77
CA THR A 153 4.69 -9.37 6.81
C THR A 153 5.87 -10.30 7.13
N LYS A 154 5.62 -11.42 7.79
CA LYS A 154 6.68 -12.23 8.43
C LYS A 154 7.64 -12.93 7.46
N TYR A 155 7.15 -13.37 6.29
CA TYR A 155 7.99 -14.14 5.36
C TYR A 155 8.89 -13.26 4.49
N GLY A 156 8.45 -12.04 4.20
CA GLY A 156 9.21 -11.08 3.40
C GLY A 156 10.16 -10.20 4.21
N LYS A 157 9.87 -9.98 5.49
CA LYS A 157 10.63 -9.09 6.38
C LYS A 157 12.13 -9.42 6.45
N PRO A 158 12.58 -10.69 6.60
CA PRO A 158 14.01 -11.00 6.72
C PRO A 158 14.85 -10.59 5.51
N ILE A 159 14.25 -10.48 4.31
CA ILE A 159 14.93 -10.04 3.09
C ILE A 159 15.17 -8.53 3.18
N LEU A 160 14.14 -7.78 3.58
CA LEU A 160 14.21 -6.32 3.70
C LEU A 160 15.20 -5.92 4.80
N ASP A 161 15.14 -6.54 5.97
CA ASP A 161 16.05 -6.28 7.12
C ASP A 161 17.53 -6.44 6.76
N ARG A 162 17.87 -7.34 5.83
CA ARG A 162 19.24 -7.61 5.44
C ARG A 162 19.83 -6.63 4.45
N ILE A 163 19.00 -6.08 3.59
CA ILE A 163 19.48 -5.43 2.36
C ILE A 163 19.13 -3.95 2.36
N ILE A 164 17.94 -3.59 2.87
CA ILE A 164 17.40 -2.25 2.68
C ILE A 164 18.02 -1.27 3.67
N GLN A 165 18.59 -0.21 3.11
CA GLN A 165 19.08 0.96 3.79
C GLN A 165 18.60 2.22 3.04
N PRO A 166 18.59 3.41 3.65
CA PRO A 166 18.15 4.64 2.97
C PRO A 166 18.87 4.92 1.64
N ASN A 167 20.16 4.61 1.56
CA ASN A 167 20.99 4.79 0.37
C ASN A 167 20.98 3.61 -0.61
N THR A 168 20.10 2.61 -0.40
CA THR A 168 19.94 1.50 -1.36
C THR A 168 19.44 2.02 -2.71
N LEU A 169 20.07 1.58 -3.80
CA LEU A 169 19.64 1.98 -5.15
C LEU A 169 18.20 1.52 -5.45
N PRO A 170 17.39 2.33 -6.13
CA PRO A 170 15.97 2.02 -6.41
C PRO A 170 15.76 0.66 -7.07
N GLU A 171 16.60 0.28 -8.03
CA GLU A 171 16.49 -1.00 -8.74
C GLU A 171 16.74 -2.19 -7.81
N ILE A 172 17.64 -2.05 -6.83
CA ILE A 172 17.89 -3.07 -5.82
C ILE A 172 16.71 -3.16 -4.87
N ALA A 173 16.19 -2.02 -4.42
CA ALA A 173 15.02 -1.96 -3.55
C ALA A 173 13.77 -2.57 -4.21
N MET A 174 13.52 -2.29 -5.50
CA MET A 174 12.43 -2.89 -6.27
C MET A 174 12.58 -4.41 -6.35
N ARG A 175 13.79 -4.91 -6.64
CA ARG A 175 14.06 -6.36 -6.68
C ARG A 175 13.86 -7.01 -5.31
N CYS A 176 14.31 -6.38 -4.24
CA CYS A 176 14.11 -6.86 -2.87
C CYS A 176 12.62 -6.89 -2.51
N GLY A 177 11.86 -5.86 -2.89
CA GLY A 177 10.42 -5.82 -2.69
C GLY A 177 9.70 -6.97 -3.40
N LEU A 178 10.01 -7.21 -4.66
CA LEU A 178 9.43 -8.32 -5.44
C LEU A 178 9.86 -9.68 -4.89
N LEU A 179 11.12 -9.86 -4.49
CA LEU A 179 11.61 -11.08 -3.87
C LEU A 179 10.95 -11.33 -2.52
N SER A 180 10.70 -10.28 -1.74
CA SER A 180 9.97 -10.31 -0.48
C SER A 180 8.52 -10.82 -0.67
N ILE A 181 7.84 -10.37 -1.75
CA ILE A 181 6.51 -10.89 -2.11
C ILE A 181 6.59 -12.34 -2.58
N ASP A 182 7.56 -12.71 -3.43
CA ASP A 182 7.72 -14.11 -3.89
C ASP A 182 7.96 -15.07 -2.71
N SER A 183 8.81 -14.70 -1.76
CA SER A 183 9.02 -15.47 -0.53
C SER A 183 7.73 -15.66 0.26
N THR A 184 6.89 -14.62 0.32
CA THR A 184 5.59 -14.70 0.97
C THR A 184 4.62 -15.60 0.21
N MET A 185 4.61 -15.55 -1.12
CA MET A 185 3.76 -16.40 -1.97
C MET A 185 4.08 -17.89 -1.81
N ARG A 186 5.34 -18.25 -1.59
CA ARG A 186 5.75 -19.64 -1.34
C ARG A 186 5.18 -20.19 -0.02
N SER A 187 4.92 -19.35 0.94
CA SER A 187 4.46 -19.71 2.28
C SER A 187 2.99 -19.43 2.52
N ASN A 188 2.36 -18.61 1.68
CA ASN A 188 0.98 -18.17 1.83
C ASN A 188 0.28 -18.09 0.47
N ALA A 189 -0.53 -19.09 0.15
CA ALA A 189 -1.26 -19.20 -1.13
C ALA A 189 -2.28 -18.07 -1.35
N THR A 190 -2.62 -17.29 -0.34
CA THR A 190 -3.56 -16.17 -0.44
C THR A 190 -2.91 -14.89 -0.97
N VAL A 191 -1.58 -14.84 -1.04
CA VAL A 191 -0.79 -13.79 -1.67
C VAL A 191 -0.38 -14.25 -3.07
N GLY A 192 -0.54 -13.41 -4.07
CA GLY A 192 -0.20 -13.83 -5.44
C GLY A 192 -0.40 -12.79 -6.51
N PRO A 193 0.06 -13.13 -7.73
CA PRO A 193 0.03 -12.23 -8.88
C PRO A 193 -1.40 -11.87 -9.31
N PRO A 194 -1.52 -10.80 -10.12
CA PRO A 194 -0.46 -9.90 -10.59
C PRO A 194 0.28 -9.18 -9.47
N LEU A 195 1.60 -8.96 -9.63
CA LEU A 195 2.37 -8.09 -8.72
C LEU A 195 2.49 -6.71 -9.32
N GLU A 196 2.36 -5.69 -8.50
CA GLU A 196 2.55 -4.31 -8.92
C GLU A 196 3.77 -3.73 -8.21
N CYS A 197 4.59 -2.99 -8.95
CA CYS A 197 5.75 -2.30 -8.40
C CYS A 197 5.85 -0.90 -9.01
N LEU A 198 6.19 0.09 -8.18
CA LEU A 198 6.31 1.47 -8.58
C LEU A 198 7.47 2.12 -7.84
N PHE A 199 8.29 2.87 -8.56
CA PHE A 199 9.26 3.78 -7.96
C PHE A 199 8.82 5.22 -8.19
N TYR A 200 8.58 5.95 -7.10
CA TYR A 200 8.39 7.39 -7.11
C TYR A 200 9.71 8.08 -6.81
N ARG A 201 10.23 8.84 -7.77
CA ARG A 201 11.45 9.66 -7.60
C ARG A 201 11.09 10.97 -6.89
N ASN A 202 11.90 11.37 -5.91
CA ASN A 202 11.73 12.67 -5.25
C ASN A 202 11.66 13.81 -6.27
N ASP A 203 10.78 14.76 -6.03
CA ASP A 203 10.57 15.98 -6.81
C ASP A 203 10.12 15.76 -8.27
N SER A 204 9.80 14.55 -8.69
CA SER A 204 9.31 14.31 -10.05
C SER A 204 7.92 14.90 -10.27
N LEU A 205 7.00 14.73 -9.33
CA LEU A 205 5.60 15.22 -9.38
C LEU A 205 4.88 15.00 -10.73
N ASP A 206 5.43 14.13 -11.60
CA ASP A 206 5.02 13.95 -12.99
C ASP A 206 4.15 12.70 -13.21
N GLY A 207 3.70 12.11 -12.10
CA GLY A 207 2.90 10.89 -12.17
C GLY A 207 3.70 9.63 -11.85
N PHE A 208 3.46 8.54 -12.60
CA PHE A 208 3.87 7.20 -12.21
C PHE A 208 4.66 6.50 -13.33
N GLU A 209 5.70 7.16 -13.85
CA GLU A 209 6.49 6.68 -14.99
C GLU A 209 7.15 5.32 -14.76
N HIS A 210 7.58 5.04 -13.52
CA HIS A 210 8.25 3.79 -13.17
C HIS A 210 7.29 2.77 -12.53
N TYR A 211 6.08 2.67 -13.06
CA TYR A 211 5.12 1.65 -12.67
C TYR A 211 5.23 0.43 -13.56
N CYS A 212 5.21 -0.76 -12.97
CA CYS A 212 5.10 -2.02 -13.69
C CYS A 212 4.09 -2.96 -13.02
N LYS A 213 3.45 -3.78 -13.85
CA LYS A 213 2.55 -4.85 -13.44
C LYS A 213 3.09 -6.17 -14.02
N LEU A 214 3.32 -7.13 -13.15
CA LEU A 214 3.88 -8.44 -13.49
C LEU A 214 2.78 -9.49 -13.37
N GLU A 215 2.31 -9.97 -14.51
CA GLU A 215 1.36 -11.08 -14.57
C GLU A 215 2.04 -12.40 -14.17
N GLU A 216 1.26 -13.42 -13.82
CA GLU A 216 1.79 -14.70 -13.33
C GLU A 216 2.82 -15.36 -14.26
N SER A 217 2.62 -15.23 -15.57
CA SER A 217 3.52 -15.75 -16.62
C SER A 217 4.71 -14.85 -16.95
N HIS A 218 4.89 -13.74 -16.23
CA HIS A 218 5.95 -12.79 -16.53
C HIS A 218 7.33 -13.45 -16.37
N PRO A 219 8.25 -13.32 -17.36
CA PRO A 219 9.56 -14.01 -17.38
C PRO A 219 10.40 -13.74 -16.11
N TYR A 220 10.28 -12.55 -15.55
CA TYR A 220 10.97 -12.19 -14.30
C TYR A 220 10.50 -13.05 -13.12
N LEU A 221 9.18 -13.22 -12.94
CA LEU A 221 8.63 -14.06 -11.88
C LEU A 221 8.99 -15.54 -12.08
N THR A 222 8.95 -16.01 -13.32
CA THR A 222 9.37 -17.39 -13.64
C THR A 222 10.83 -17.61 -13.26
N ARG A 223 11.72 -16.65 -13.52
CA ARG A 223 13.15 -16.75 -13.17
C ARG A 223 13.39 -16.76 -11.67
N ILE A 224 12.72 -15.88 -10.91
CA ILE A 224 12.85 -15.85 -9.44
C ILE A 224 12.39 -17.18 -8.81
N ARG A 225 11.33 -17.80 -9.35
CA ARG A 225 10.80 -19.07 -8.85
C ARG A 225 11.72 -20.28 -9.10
N GLN A 226 12.60 -20.19 -10.09
CA GLN A 226 13.53 -21.27 -10.45
C GLN A 226 14.86 -21.21 -9.67
N THR A 227 15.10 -20.14 -8.93
CA THR A 227 16.28 -19.94 -8.08
C THR A 227 15.95 -20.24 -6.64
#